data_098c481c52165a7aa410aaf590cb8578
#
_entry.id   098c481c52165a7aa410aaf590cb8578
#
_cell.length_a   1.000
_cell.length_b   1.000
_cell.length_c   1.000
_cell.angle_alpha   90.00
_cell.angle_beta   90.00
_cell.angle_gamma   90.00
#
_symmetry.space_group_name_H-M   'P 1'
#
loop_
_entity.id
_entity.type
_entity.pdbx_description
1 polymer ?
#
loop_
_entity_poly.entity_id
_entity_poly.type
_entity_poly.pdbx_seq_one_letter_code
_entity_poly.pdbx_strand_id
1 'polypeptide(L)'
;MSSKFILGRKEGMTQIFNDQGQQVPVTVVVAGPCRIVQVKGQEVDGYDAVQVGFEEQKPQRVSKPLTGHFKKAGVTPYKHLVEFRLEGAAELAVGDAVTADTFEAGDYVDVVSY
;
A
#
# COMPACT_ATOMS: atom_id res chain seq x y z
N MET A 1 9.76 0.01 16.05
CA MET A 1 8.78 0.91 15.42
C MET A 1 8.01 0.15 14.38
N SER A 2 6.73 0.38 14.28
CA SER A 2 5.89 -0.30 13.30
C SER A 2 6.21 0.19 11.89
N SER A 3 6.44 -0.76 10.97
CA SER A 3 6.64 -0.49 9.55
C SER A 3 5.41 -0.85 8.74
N LYS A 4 4.24 -0.85 9.39
CA LYS A 4 2.99 -1.22 8.74
C LYS A 4 2.51 -0.11 7.83
N PHE A 5 2.19 -0.45 6.60
CA PHE A 5 1.67 0.48 5.60
C PHE A 5 0.78 -0.28 4.62
N ILE A 6 -0.17 0.44 4.03
CA ILE A 6 -1.00 -0.13 2.97
C ILE A 6 -1.67 0.99 2.18
N LEU A 7 -1.95 0.73 0.92
CA LEU A 7 -2.80 1.58 0.11
C LEU A 7 -4.21 1.02 0.10
N GLY A 8 -5.19 1.91 0.10
CA GLY A 8 -6.57 1.52 0.09
C GLY A 8 -7.46 2.54 -0.61
N ARG A 9 -8.70 2.15 -0.83
CA ARG A 9 -9.71 3.02 -1.42
C ARG A 9 -10.94 3.04 -0.53
N LYS A 10 -11.47 4.25 -0.31
CA LYS A 10 -12.70 4.42 0.45
C LYS A 10 -13.88 3.85 -0.32
N GLU A 11 -14.61 2.91 0.28
CA GLU A 11 -15.83 2.35 -0.30
C GLU A 11 -17.07 3.13 0.13
N GLY A 12 -17.09 3.62 1.36
CA GLY A 12 -18.23 4.34 1.87
C GLY A 12 -18.17 4.48 3.37
N MET A 13 -19.24 4.99 3.94
CA MET A 13 -19.38 5.16 5.37
C MET A 13 -20.58 4.37 5.86
N THR A 14 -20.46 3.81 7.06
CA THR A 14 -21.54 3.09 7.70
C THR A 14 -21.42 3.25 9.20
N GLN A 15 -22.20 2.49 9.95
CA GLN A 15 -22.18 2.50 11.40
C GLN A 15 -22.10 1.06 11.89
N ILE A 16 -21.36 0.86 12.96
CA ILE A 16 -21.29 -0.44 13.63
C ILE A 16 -21.58 -0.23 15.12
N PHE A 17 -21.90 -1.32 15.80
CA PHE A 17 -22.05 -1.31 17.25
C PHE A 17 -20.81 -1.90 17.88
N ASN A 18 -20.27 -1.20 18.90
CA ASN A 18 -19.13 -1.72 19.65
C ASN A 18 -19.61 -2.73 20.70
N ASP A 19 -18.66 -3.27 21.47
CA ASP A 19 -18.96 -4.25 22.51
C ASP A 19 -19.86 -3.71 23.63
N GLN A 20 -19.92 -2.38 23.77
CA GLN A 20 -20.76 -1.71 24.76
C GLN A 20 -22.13 -1.36 24.20
N GLY A 21 -22.43 -1.77 22.98
CA GLY A 21 -23.70 -1.45 22.32
C GLY A 21 -23.82 -0.03 21.80
N GLN A 22 -22.74 0.71 21.80
CA GLN A 22 -22.75 2.08 21.27
C GLN A 22 -22.61 2.08 19.74
N GLN A 23 -23.35 2.96 19.10
CA GLN A 23 -23.29 3.14 17.66
C GLN A 23 -22.05 3.97 17.31
N VAL A 24 -21.21 3.44 16.44
CA VAL A 24 -19.94 4.07 16.05
C VAL A 24 -19.95 4.30 14.53
N PRO A 25 -19.82 5.56 14.06
CA PRO A 25 -19.67 5.80 12.64
C PRO A 25 -18.30 5.33 12.17
N VAL A 26 -18.25 4.65 11.01
CA VAL A 26 -17.01 4.12 10.44
C VAL A 26 -16.93 4.41 8.95
N THR A 27 -15.70 4.49 8.46
CA THR A 27 -15.41 4.51 7.03
C THR A 27 -14.92 3.14 6.61
N VAL A 28 -15.53 2.57 5.59
CA VAL A 28 -15.12 1.28 5.04
C VAL A 28 -14.08 1.52 3.96
N VAL A 29 -12.93 0.88 4.11
CA VAL A 29 -11.81 1.01 3.17
C VAL A 29 -11.44 -0.37 2.65
N VAL A 30 -11.33 -0.48 1.33
CA VAL A 30 -10.73 -1.67 0.70
C VAL A 30 -9.23 -1.46 0.73
N ALA A 31 -8.54 -2.20 1.59
CA ALA A 31 -7.10 -2.05 1.80
C ALA A 31 -6.35 -3.20 1.14
N GLY A 32 -5.54 -2.87 0.13
CA GLY A 32 -4.78 -3.86 -0.61
C GLY A 32 -5.64 -4.78 -1.48
N PRO A 33 -5.05 -5.86 -2.01
CA PRO A 33 -3.64 -6.18 -1.88
C PRO A 33 -2.75 -5.21 -2.66
N CYS A 34 -1.59 -4.91 -2.09
CA CYS A 34 -0.58 -4.08 -2.73
C CYS A 34 0.66 -4.93 -3.00
N ARG A 35 1.49 -4.49 -3.94
CA ARG A 35 2.77 -5.16 -4.20
C ARG A 35 3.91 -4.18 -4.16
N ILE A 36 5.04 -4.62 -3.64
CA ILE A 36 6.25 -3.83 -3.60
C ILE A 36 6.87 -3.86 -4.98
N VAL A 37 6.99 -2.67 -5.60
CA VAL A 37 7.51 -2.52 -6.96
C VAL A 37 8.98 -2.15 -6.95
N GLN A 38 9.43 -1.38 -5.95
CA GLN A 38 10.82 -0.99 -5.83
C GLN A 38 11.18 -0.80 -4.36
N VAL A 39 12.38 -1.24 -4.00
CA VAL A 39 12.96 -1.00 -2.68
C VAL A 39 14.12 -0.05 -2.86
N LYS A 40 14.13 1.05 -2.12
CA LYS A 40 15.17 2.07 -2.17
C LYS A 40 16.00 2.03 -0.91
N GLY A 41 17.32 2.12 -1.08
CA GLY A 41 18.26 2.11 0.03
C GLY A 41 19.16 3.34 0.03
N GLN A 42 19.73 3.64 1.18
CA GLN A 42 20.58 4.82 1.34
C GLN A 42 21.81 4.81 0.42
N GLU A 43 22.37 3.65 0.13
CA GLU A 43 23.58 3.53 -0.68
C GLU A 43 23.38 3.98 -2.12
N VAL A 44 22.20 3.71 -2.68
CA VAL A 44 21.92 4.00 -4.10
C VAL A 44 21.02 5.22 -4.25
N ASP A 45 19.98 5.32 -3.43
CA ASP A 45 18.95 6.35 -3.56
C ASP A 45 19.09 7.49 -2.55
N GLY A 46 19.92 7.29 -1.52
CA GLY A 46 20.15 8.29 -0.48
C GLY A 46 19.11 8.29 0.63
N TYR A 47 18.15 7.36 0.60
CA TYR A 47 17.14 7.22 1.65
C TYR A 47 16.50 5.85 1.57
N ASP A 48 15.90 5.41 2.68
CA ASP A 48 15.20 4.14 2.75
C ASP A 48 13.73 4.34 2.45
N ALA A 49 13.22 3.63 1.45
CA ALA A 49 11.82 3.72 1.05
C ALA A 49 11.39 2.48 0.26
N VAL A 50 10.09 2.29 0.15
CA VAL A 50 9.53 1.29 -0.75
C VAL A 50 8.50 1.96 -1.66
N GLN A 51 8.47 1.55 -2.92
CA GLN A 51 7.44 1.94 -3.86
C GLN A 51 6.42 0.82 -3.96
N VAL A 52 5.16 1.15 -3.75
CA VAL A 52 4.08 0.18 -3.65
C VAL A 52 3.05 0.45 -4.73
N GLY A 53 2.61 -0.61 -5.40
CA GLY A 53 1.57 -0.54 -6.41
C GLY A 53 0.23 -1.02 -5.88
N PHE A 54 -0.85 -0.37 -6.30
CA PHE A 54 -2.21 -0.68 -5.89
C PHE A 54 -3.17 -0.56 -7.06
N GLU A 55 -4.13 -1.45 -7.15
CA GLU A 55 -5.12 -1.62 -8.21
C GLU A 55 -4.46 -1.92 -9.56
N GLU A 56 -4.71 -3.12 -10.07
CA GLU A 56 -4.16 -3.55 -11.36
C GLU A 56 -4.68 -2.69 -12.51
N GLN A 57 -3.81 -2.43 -13.47
CA GLN A 57 -4.10 -1.67 -14.65
C GLN A 57 -3.87 -2.53 -15.89
N LYS A 58 -4.69 -2.36 -16.92
CA LYS A 58 -4.47 -3.06 -18.19
C LYS A 58 -3.17 -2.59 -18.82
N PRO A 59 -2.32 -3.51 -19.31
CA PRO A 59 -1.02 -3.12 -19.87
C PRO A 59 -1.09 -2.07 -20.98
N GLN A 60 -2.14 -2.12 -21.80
CA GLN A 60 -2.30 -1.17 -22.91
C GLN A 60 -2.63 0.25 -22.44
N ARG A 61 -2.97 0.45 -21.16
CA ARG A 61 -3.25 1.78 -20.60
C ARG A 61 -2.05 2.37 -19.87
N VAL A 62 -0.94 1.65 -19.85
CA VAL A 62 0.27 2.07 -19.14
C VAL A 62 1.27 2.63 -20.14
N SER A 63 1.90 3.76 -19.81
CA SER A 63 2.93 4.35 -20.66
C SER A 63 4.14 3.43 -20.77
N LYS A 64 4.90 3.57 -21.86
CA LYS A 64 6.08 2.72 -22.10
C LYS A 64 7.11 2.76 -20.97
N PRO A 65 7.47 3.93 -20.42
CA PRO A 65 8.40 3.98 -19.28
C PRO A 65 7.90 3.20 -18.06
N LEU A 66 6.61 3.33 -17.74
CA LEU A 66 6.02 2.59 -16.62
C LEU A 66 5.92 1.10 -16.92
N THR A 67 5.61 0.72 -18.15
CA THR A 67 5.59 -0.69 -18.55
C THR A 67 6.94 -1.33 -18.30
N GLY A 68 8.02 -0.66 -18.65
CA GLY A 68 9.38 -1.14 -18.39
C GLY A 68 9.67 -1.26 -16.90
N HIS A 69 9.22 -0.30 -16.12
CA HIS A 69 9.41 -0.29 -14.67
C HIS A 69 8.73 -1.51 -14.01
N PHE A 70 7.47 -1.78 -14.36
CA PHE A 70 6.75 -2.93 -13.81
C PHE A 70 7.36 -4.25 -14.28
N LYS A 71 7.78 -4.32 -15.53
CA LYS A 71 8.41 -5.53 -16.08
C LYS A 71 9.71 -5.85 -15.38
N LYS A 72 10.52 -4.83 -15.08
CA LYS A 72 11.76 -4.99 -14.33
C LYS A 72 11.51 -5.55 -12.93
N ALA A 73 10.41 -5.13 -12.30
CA ALA A 73 10.03 -5.59 -10.97
C ALA A 73 9.37 -6.97 -11.00
N GLY A 74 8.98 -7.48 -12.18
CA GLY A 74 8.30 -8.76 -12.30
C GLY A 74 6.88 -8.75 -11.79
N VAL A 75 6.22 -7.60 -11.80
CA VAL A 75 4.84 -7.44 -11.34
C VAL A 75 3.93 -6.96 -12.46
N THR A 76 2.63 -7.13 -12.27
CA THR A 76 1.64 -6.59 -13.21
C THR A 76 1.59 -5.07 -13.08
N PRO A 77 1.13 -4.34 -14.12
CA PRO A 77 0.96 -2.89 -14.02
C PRO A 77 -0.09 -2.50 -12.99
N TYR A 78 0.13 -1.36 -12.33
CA TYR A 78 -0.78 -0.82 -11.32
C TYR A 78 -1.17 0.62 -11.66
N LYS A 79 -2.39 1.00 -11.26
CA LYS A 79 -2.90 2.36 -11.43
C LYS A 79 -2.20 3.36 -10.54
N HIS A 80 -1.87 2.94 -9.32
CA HIS A 80 -1.31 3.82 -8.30
C HIS A 80 0.05 3.31 -7.88
N LEU A 81 1.03 4.21 -7.86
CA LEU A 81 2.35 3.96 -7.29
C LEU A 81 2.58 5.01 -6.22
N VAL A 82 2.84 4.56 -5.01
CA VAL A 82 3.10 5.45 -3.88
C VAL A 82 4.37 4.99 -3.18
N GLU A 83 5.19 5.95 -2.78
CA GLU A 83 6.43 5.69 -2.08
C GLU A 83 6.24 5.94 -0.59
N PHE A 84 6.63 4.96 0.23
CA PHE A 84 6.63 5.07 1.68
C PHE A 84 8.08 5.10 2.17
N ARG A 85 8.44 6.13 2.90
CA ARG A 85 9.75 6.20 3.56
C ARG A 85 9.65 5.51 4.91
N LEU A 86 10.48 4.47 5.10
CA LEU A 86 10.52 3.75 6.36
C LEU A 86 11.90 3.18 6.60
N GLU A 87 12.26 3.11 7.88
CA GLU A 87 13.49 2.45 8.30
C GLU A 87 13.38 0.95 8.03
N GLY A 88 14.48 0.34 7.62
CA GLY A 88 14.50 -1.09 7.35
C GLY A 88 13.83 -1.49 6.04
N ALA A 89 13.61 -0.54 5.13
CA ALA A 89 13.01 -0.84 3.83
C ALA A 89 13.79 -1.89 3.05
N ALA A 90 15.11 -1.95 3.24
CA ALA A 90 15.96 -2.92 2.56
C ALA A 90 15.67 -4.37 2.95
N GLU A 91 14.99 -4.60 4.06
CA GLU A 91 14.56 -5.94 4.47
C GLU A 91 13.37 -6.46 3.69
N LEU A 92 12.67 -5.58 2.98
CA LEU A 92 11.52 -5.93 2.16
C LEU A 92 12.00 -6.32 0.76
N ALA A 93 11.22 -7.16 0.09
CA ALA A 93 11.59 -7.67 -1.23
C ALA A 93 10.60 -7.20 -2.30
N VAL A 94 11.14 -6.89 -3.48
CA VAL A 94 10.33 -6.55 -4.66
C VAL A 94 9.44 -7.74 -5.01
N GLY A 95 8.17 -7.48 -5.27
CA GLY A 95 7.19 -8.51 -5.58
C GLY A 95 6.40 -9.01 -4.38
N ASP A 96 6.82 -8.67 -3.16
CA ASP A 96 6.08 -9.05 -1.96
C ASP A 96 4.71 -8.37 -1.94
N ALA A 97 3.72 -9.09 -1.45
CA ALA A 97 2.37 -8.57 -1.29
C ALA A 97 2.18 -7.97 0.10
N VAL A 98 1.46 -6.85 0.15
CA VAL A 98 1.01 -6.25 1.41
C VAL A 98 -0.50 -6.30 1.42
N THR A 99 -1.07 -6.96 2.41
CA THR A 99 -2.50 -7.19 2.53
C THR A 99 -3.05 -6.59 3.81
N ALA A 100 -4.38 -6.55 3.91
CA ALA A 100 -5.05 -6.01 5.09
C ALA A 100 -4.69 -6.75 6.38
N ASP A 101 -4.20 -8.00 6.28
CA ASP A 101 -3.76 -8.80 7.42
C ASP A 101 -2.59 -8.17 8.19
N THR A 102 -1.93 -7.16 7.60
CA THR A 102 -0.89 -6.39 8.27
C THR A 102 -1.42 -5.70 9.53
N PHE A 103 -2.69 -5.35 9.53
CA PHE A 103 -3.33 -4.64 10.63
C PHE A 103 -4.27 -5.59 11.39
N GLU A 104 -4.39 -5.35 12.69
CA GLU A 104 -5.30 -6.09 13.56
C GLU A 104 -6.43 -5.18 14.03
N ALA A 105 -7.55 -5.78 14.40
CA ALA A 105 -8.67 -5.03 14.97
C ALA A 105 -8.22 -4.30 16.24
N GLY A 106 -8.55 -3.03 16.34
CA GLY A 106 -8.13 -2.20 17.46
C GLY A 106 -6.87 -1.40 17.23
N ASP A 107 -6.15 -1.64 16.13
CA ASP A 107 -4.96 -0.86 15.79
C ASP A 107 -5.35 0.59 15.47
N TYR A 108 -4.53 1.52 15.92
CA TYR A 108 -4.64 2.92 15.52
C TYR A 108 -3.82 3.15 14.26
N VAL A 109 -4.40 3.86 13.31
CA VAL A 109 -3.76 4.12 12.03
C VAL A 109 -3.82 5.59 11.67
N ASP A 110 -2.82 6.06 10.94
CA ASP A 110 -2.82 7.38 10.35
C ASP A 110 -3.19 7.26 8.88
N VAL A 111 -4.14 8.07 8.44
CA VAL A 111 -4.63 8.04 7.05
C VAL A 111 -4.24 9.33 6.36
N VAL A 112 -3.58 9.18 5.20
CA VAL A 112 -3.28 10.30 4.31
C VAL A 112 -4.17 10.14 3.08
N SER A 113 -4.96 11.16 2.80
CA SER A 113 -5.95 11.12 1.72
C SER A 113 -5.65 12.20 0.67
N TYR A 114 -5.98 11.86 -0.55
CA TYR A 114 -5.90 12.79 -1.67
C TYR A 114 -7.28 13.12 -2.19
#